data_21c851872334d0dd25ea8a8dc0fb798e
#
_entry.id   21c851872334d0dd25ea8a8dc0fb798e
#
_cell.length_a   1.000
_cell.length_b   1.000
_cell.length_c   1.000
_cell.angle_alpha   90.00
_cell.angle_beta   90.00
_cell.angle_gamma   90.00
#
_symmetry.space_group_name_H-M   'P 1'
#
loop_
_entity.id
_entity.type
_entity.pdbx_description
1 polymer ?
#
loop_
_entity_poly.entity_id
_entity_poly.type
_entity_poly.pdbx_seq_one_letter_code
_entity_poly.pdbx_strand_id
1 'polypeptide(L)'
;MTYECLQQYWWFLVSLLGALLVFLMFVQGANSMIFSLGSNEVERRLIVNSTGRKWEFTFTTLVTFGGAFFASFPLFYSTSFGGAYWLWMIILFSFVLQAVSYEFQNKLGNLLGARTFQRCLVLNGILGPLLLGGAVATFFNGSNFIVAKDNMVDGFELQPVISSWANASHGLDALLDPWNLVLGFAVFFLARILGILYVMNNVNDENIRCRGSVRLVGTSVPFVVLFVAFLVHVVLKDGYAYDPVSGIISIVPMKYLDNLLTLWWVAVVLLVGVVLVLYGIIRTIVSKTYIGGIWPAGIGTVLTVLALLLTAGLNNTAYYPSNADLQSSLTIANSCSSEFTLSVMAVVSILVPFVLAYIVYAWYSIDKKKLDKEELSTGEAY
;
A
#
# COMPACT_ATOMS: atom_id res chain seq x y z
N MET A 1 -16.51 24.67 -3.75
CA MET A 1 -15.35 24.36 -2.88
C MET A 1 -14.23 25.28 -3.30
N THR A 2 -13.43 25.81 -2.37
CA THR A 2 -12.23 26.56 -2.71
C THR A 2 -11.18 25.61 -3.31
N TYR A 3 -10.24 26.14 -4.09
CA TYR A 3 -9.19 25.32 -4.71
C TYR A 3 -8.36 24.56 -3.65
N GLU A 4 -8.03 25.21 -2.55
CA GLU A 4 -7.35 24.58 -1.42
C GLU A 4 -8.16 23.41 -0.82
N CYS A 5 -9.47 23.57 -0.66
CA CYS A 5 -10.34 22.49 -0.18
C CYS A 5 -10.37 21.30 -1.15
N LEU A 6 -10.35 21.56 -2.48
CA LEU A 6 -10.25 20.51 -3.49
C LEU A 6 -8.91 19.77 -3.43
N GLN A 7 -7.81 20.48 -3.21
CA GLN A 7 -6.47 19.90 -3.04
C GLN A 7 -6.42 18.94 -1.84
N GLN A 8 -6.92 19.38 -0.68
CA GLN A 8 -6.97 18.56 0.55
C GLN A 8 -7.94 17.37 0.39
N TYR A 9 -9.07 17.57 -0.27
CA TYR A 9 -10.03 16.51 -0.58
C TYR A 9 -9.39 15.40 -1.44
N TRP A 10 -8.65 15.78 -2.49
CA TRP A 10 -7.98 14.79 -3.33
C TRP A 10 -6.81 14.12 -2.64
N TRP A 11 -6.10 14.83 -1.76
CA TRP A 11 -5.09 14.20 -0.91
C TRP A 11 -5.71 13.15 0.01
N PHE A 12 -6.86 13.45 0.60
CA PHE A 12 -7.61 12.47 1.42
C PHE A 12 -8.02 11.25 0.60
N LEU A 13 -8.59 11.42 -0.59
CA LEU A 13 -9.03 10.30 -1.44
C LEU A 13 -7.86 9.42 -1.88
N VAL A 14 -6.75 10.01 -2.31
CA VAL A 14 -5.54 9.26 -2.69
C VAL A 14 -4.96 8.52 -1.49
N SER A 15 -4.92 9.16 -0.32
CA SER A 15 -4.48 8.53 0.93
C SER A 15 -5.37 7.35 1.32
N LEU A 16 -6.69 7.46 1.14
CA LEU A 16 -7.63 6.38 1.38
C LEU A 16 -7.42 5.21 0.42
N LEU A 17 -7.18 5.48 -0.87
CA LEU A 17 -6.86 4.44 -1.85
C LEU A 17 -5.56 3.70 -1.49
N GLY A 18 -4.52 4.43 -1.08
CA GLY A 18 -3.28 3.84 -0.58
C GLY A 18 -3.49 2.98 0.67
N ALA A 19 -4.34 3.43 1.58
CA ALA A 19 -4.69 2.67 2.78
C ALA A 19 -5.47 1.39 2.48
N LEU A 20 -6.43 1.45 1.54
CA LEU A 20 -7.15 0.28 1.04
C LEU A 20 -6.22 -0.70 0.33
N LEU A 21 -5.26 -0.20 -0.46
CA LEU A 21 -4.25 -1.03 -1.11
C LEU A 21 -3.45 -1.85 -0.08
N VAL A 22 -2.98 -1.21 0.99
CA VAL A 22 -2.21 -1.92 2.04
C VAL A 22 -3.06 -3.00 2.71
N PHE A 23 -4.34 -2.75 2.98
CA PHE A 23 -5.25 -3.79 3.47
C PHE A 23 -5.37 -4.95 2.47
N LEU A 24 -5.59 -4.67 1.19
CA LEU A 24 -5.77 -5.67 0.15
C LEU A 24 -4.51 -6.51 -0.10
N MET A 25 -3.33 -6.07 0.34
CA MET A 25 -2.11 -6.88 0.30
C MET A 25 -2.16 -8.15 1.16
N PHE A 26 -3.28 -8.44 1.85
CA PHE A 26 -3.48 -9.76 2.46
C PHE A 26 -3.33 -10.89 1.42
N VAL A 27 -3.62 -10.63 0.15
CA VAL A 27 -3.41 -11.56 -0.96
C VAL A 27 -1.93 -11.90 -1.08
N GLN A 28 -1.06 -10.89 -1.18
CA GLN A 28 0.39 -11.06 -1.25
C GLN A 28 0.93 -11.73 0.01
N GLY A 29 0.42 -11.31 1.17
CA GLY A 29 0.80 -11.88 2.46
C GLY A 29 0.51 -13.38 2.54
N ALA A 30 -0.69 -13.82 2.14
CA ALA A 30 -1.07 -15.22 2.08
C ALA A 30 -0.24 -15.98 1.04
N ASN A 31 0.01 -15.39 -0.13
CA ASN A 31 0.86 -15.97 -1.17
C ASN A 31 2.27 -16.24 -0.68
N SER A 32 2.87 -15.31 0.09
CA SER A 32 4.20 -15.49 0.68
C SER A 32 4.29 -16.71 1.61
N MET A 33 3.16 -17.25 2.04
CA MET A 33 3.06 -18.32 3.03
C MET A 33 2.46 -19.61 2.49
N ILE A 34 2.24 -19.75 1.18
CA ILE A 34 1.65 -20.94 0.55
C ILE A 34 2.30 -22.23 1.05
N PHE A 35 3.63 -22.29 1.08
CA PHE A 35 4.36 -23.48 1.50
C PHE A 35 4.50 -23.66 3.02
N SER A 36 4.31 -22.58 3.78
CA SER A 36 4.39 -22.63 5.24
C SER A 36 3.06 -22.89 5.93
N LEU A 37 1.94 -22.52 5.30
CA LEU A 37 0.60 -22.81 5.75
C LEU A 37 0.04 -24.11 5.15
N GLY A 38 0.38 -24.39 3.87
CA GLY A 38 -0.05 -25.61 3.15
C GLY A 38 1.03 -26.68 3.11
N SER A 39 0.91 -27.74 3.91
CA SER A 39 1.88 -28.84 3.96
C SER A 39 1.77 -29.78 2.76
N ASN A 40 0.57 -30.03 2.29
CA ASN A 40 0.29 -30.89 1.14
C ASN A 40 -0.28 -30.10 -0.05
N GLU A 41 -0.43 -30.77 -1.18
CA GLU A 41 -0.89 -30.11 -2.42
C GLU A 41 -2.33 -29.59 -2.29
N VAL A 42 -3.21 -30.33 -1.66
CA VAL A 42 -4.63 -29.95 -1.46
C VAL A 42 -4.72 -28.67 -0.63
N GLU A 43 -3.99 -28.60 0.47
CA GLU A 43 -3.96 -27.40 1.32
C GLU A 43 -3.40 -26.18 0.59
N ARG A 44 -2.33 -26.35 -0.22
CA ARG A 44 -1.78 -25.25 -1.05
C ARG A 44 -2.79 -24.77 -2.10
N ARG A 45 -3.50 -25.70 -2.75
CA ARG A 45 -4.56 -25.34 -3.71
C ARG A 45 -5.72 -24.61 -3.03
N LEU A 46 -6.11 -24.98 -1.80
CA LEU A 46 -7.11 -24.21 -1.02
C LEU A 46 -6.66 -22.78 -0.77
N ILE A 47 -5.41 -22.58 -0.34
CA ILE A 47 -4.85 -21.23 -0.09
C ILE A 47 -4.82 -20.42 -1.39
N VAL A 48 -4.32 -21.01 -2.48
CA VAL A 48 -4.22 -20.33 -3.78
C VAL A 48 -5.62 -20.00 -4.33
N ASN A 49 -6.59 -20.89 -4.20
CA ASN A 49 -7.97 -20.62 -4.61
C ASN A 49 -8.61 -19.49 -3.78
N SER A 50 -8.33 -19.47 -2.46
CA SER A 50 -8.80 -18.41 -1.57
C SER A 50 -8.30 -17.03 -1.98
N THR A 51 -6.99 -16.91 -2.26
CA THR A 51 -6.36 -15.65 -2.70
C THR A 51 -6.64 -15.33 -4.16
N GLY A 52 -6.75 -16.35 -5.01
CA GLY A 52 -7.04 -16.23 -6.43
C GLY A 52 -8.36 -15.51 -6.72
N ARG A 53 -9.37 -15.68 -5.87
CA ARG A 53 -10.65 -14.96 -5.98
C ARG A 53 -10.59 -13.48 -5.61
N LYS A 54 -9.44 -13.00 -5.11
CA LYS A 54 -9.28 -11.63 -4.57
C LYS A 54 -8.10 -10.86 -5.17
N TRP A 55 -7.20 -11.50 -5.91
CA TRP A 55 -5.97 -10.85 -6.39
C TRP A 55 -6.24 -9.65 -7.29
N GLU A 56 -7.31 -9.69 -8.07
CA GLU A 56 -7.70 -8.59 -8.96
C GLU A 56 -8.04 -7.32 -8.18
N PHE A 57 -8.67 -7.44 -7.01
CA PHE A 57 -8.95 -6.26 -6.18
C PHE A 57 -7.68 -5.53 -5.76
N THR A 58 -6.62 -6.25 -5.40
CA THR A 58 -5.34 -5.65 -5.02
C THR A 58 -4.69 -4.98 -6.23
N PHE A 59 -4.62 -5.68 -7.35
CA PHE A 59 -3.98 -5.16 -8.56
C PHE A 59 -4.74 -3.95 -9.11
N THR A 60 -6.06 -4.02 -9.21
CA THR A 60 -6.90 -2.91 -9.65
C THR A 60 -6.77 -1.70 -8.73
N THR A 61 -6.71 -1.91 -7.40
CA THR A 61 -6.53 -0.81 -6.44
C THR A 61 -5.15 -0.17 -6.59
N LEU A 62 -4.10 -0.94 -6.86
CA LEU A 62 -2.76 -0.40 -7.16
C LEU A 62 -2.78 0.51 -8.40
N VAL A 63 -3.42 0.03 -9.48
CA VAL A 63 -3.55 0.82 -10.72
C VAL A 63 -4.41 2.06 -10.49
N THR A 64 -5.50 1.94 -9.73
CA THR A 64 -6.38 3.06 -9.39
C THR A 64 -5.65 4.09 -8.52
N PHE A 65 -4.82 3.67 -7.58
CA PHE A 65 -3.98 4.56 -6.77
C PHE A 65 -3.01 5.36 -7.63
N GLY A 66 -2.30 4.70 -8.57
CA GLY A 66 -1.43 5.38 -9.54
C GLY A 66 -2.21 6.33 -10.45
N GLY A 67 -3.38 5.91 -10.96
CA GLY A 67 -4.26 6.73 -11.80
C GLY A 67 -4.84 7.94 -11.06
N ALA A 68 -5.17 7.80 -9.78
CA ALA A 68 -5.63 8.91 -8.94
C ALA A 68 -4.50 9.94 -8.71
N PHE A 69 -3.26 9.49 -8.48
CA PHE A 69 -2.11 10.39 -8.44
C PHE A 69 -1.86 11.08 -9.78
N PHE A 70 -1.93 10.34 -10.89
CA PHE A 70 -1.77 10.92 -12.23
C PHE A 70 -2.77 12.05 -12.48
N ALA A 71 -4.01 11.87 -12.09
CA ALA A 71 -5.07 12.84 -12.34
C ALA A 71 -5.05 14.02 -11.36
N SER A 72 -4.81 13.78 -10.07
CA SER A 72 -4.87 14.82 -9.02
C SER A 72 -3.53 15.49 -8.72
N PHE A 73 -2.42 14.76 -8.80
CA PHE A 73 -1.05 15.24 -8.52
C PHE A 73 -0.08 14.85 -9.64
N PRO A 74 -0.25 15.37 -10.86
CA PRO A 74 0.51 14.95 -12.04
C PRO A 74 2.02 15.15 -11.89
N LEU A 75 2.47 16.17 -11.17
CA LEU A 75 3.91 16.40 -10.94
C LEU A 75 4.51 15.30 -10.06
N PHE A 76 3.80 14.83 -9.04
CA PHE A 76 4.23 13.66 -8.27
C PHE A 76 4.28 12.40 -9.14
N TYR A 77 3.25 12.19 -9.96
CA TYR A 77 3.23 11.02 -10.85
C TYR A 77 4.42 11.01 -11.80
N SER A 78 4.72 12.13 -12.45
CA SER A 78 5.88 12.23 -13.35
C SER A 78 7.21 12.07 -12.60
N THR A 79 7.32 12.61 -11.40
CA THR A 79 8.56 12.57 -10.60
C THR A 79 8.78 11.18 -9.98
N SER A 80 7.77 10.59 -9.38
CA SER A 80 7.91 9.29 -8.70
C SER A 80 7.78 8.12 -9.68
N PHE A 81 6.64 8.01 -10.40
CA PHE A 81 6.43 6.88 -11.31
C PHE A 81 7.30 6.97 -12.57
N GLY A 82 7.49 8.17 -13.11
CA GLY A 82 8.36 8.42 -14.26
C GLY A 82 9.84 8.48 -13.89
N GLY A 83 10.21 9.15 -12.79
CA GLY A 83 11.61 9.32 -12.36
C GLY A 83 12.19 8.09 -11.67
N ALA A 84 11.46 7.47 -10.74
CA ALA A 84 11.86 6.25 -10.04
C ALA A 84 11.42 4.98 -10.80
N TYR A 85 11.51 4.98 -12.13
CA TYR A 85 10.91 3.96 -12.98
C TYR A 85 11.43 2.54 -12.73
N TRP A 86 12.69 2.33 -12.34
CA TRP A 86 13.18 0.98 -12.05
C TRP A 86 12.48 0.35 -10.86
N LEU A 87 12.26 1.11 -9.78
CA LEU A 87 11.53 0.62 -8.62
C LEU A 87 10.09 0.24 -9.00
N TRP A 88 9.39 1.12 -9.72
CA TRP A 88 8.02 0.88 -10.15
C TRP A 88 7.90 -0.25 -11.18
N MET A 89 8.88 -0.40 -12.08
CA MET A 89 8.92 -1.51 -13.04
C MET A 89 9.08 -2.87 -12.34
N ILE A 90 9.91 -2.96 -11.30
CA ILE A 90 10.06 -4.20 -10.51
C ILE A 90 8.76 -4.52 -9.77
N ILE A 91 8.11 -3.51 -9.18
CA ILE A 91 6.80 -3.67 -8.55
C ILE A 91 5.79 -4.21 -9.58
N LEU A 92 5.63 -3.52 -10.71
CA LEU A 92 4.69 -3.92 -11.76
C LEU A 92 4.98 -5.33 -12.25
N PHE A 93 6.24 -5.65 -12.54
CA PHE A 93 6.64 -6.99 -13.01
C PHE A 93 6.30 -8.07 -11.99
N SER A 94 6.46 -7.81 -10.70
CA SER A 94 6.07 -8.76 -9.65
C SER A 94 4.56 -9.04 -9.66
N PHE A 95 3.73 -8.03 -9.90
CA PHE A 95 2.27 -8.20 -10.02
C PHE A 95 1.85 -8.88 -11.33
N VAL A 96 2.56 -8.65 -12.44
CA VAL A 96 2.36 -9.40 -13.69
C VAL A 96 2.69 -10.88 -13.49
N LEU A 97 3.79 -11.21 -12.79
CA LEU A 97 4.10 -12.59 -12.42
C LEU A 97 2.99 -13.24 -11.58
N GLN A 98 2.37 -12.48 -10.68
CA GLN A 98 1.22 -12.94 -9.90
C GLN A 98 0.04 -13.28 -10.81
N ALA A 99 -0.35 -12.36 -11.69
CA ALA A 99 -1.47 -12.56 -12.63
C ALA A 99 -1.27 -13.81 -13.50
N VAL A 100 -0.11 -13.91 -14.14
CA VAL A 100 0.26 -15.09 -14.95
C VAL A 100 0.23 -16.37 -14.12
N SER A 101 0.67 -16.31 -12.86
CA SER A 101 0.73 -17.49 -12.00
C SER A 101 -0.66 -18.00 -11.62
N TYR A 102 -1.62 -17.11 -11.33
CA TYR A 102 -2.99 -17.53 -11.07
C TYR A 102 -3.65 -18.13 -12.30
N GLU A 103 -3.49 -17.50 -13.47
CA GLU A 103 -4.17 -17.92 -14.69
C GLU A 103 -3.63 -19.24 -15.27
N PHE A 104 -2.31 -19.48 -15.20
CA PHE A 104 -1.68 -20.56 -15.94
C PHE A 104 -1.31 -21.79 -15.12
N GLN A 105 -1.36 -21.74 -13.76
CA GLN A 105 -0.92 -22.87 -12.94
C GLN A 105 -1.69 -24.17 -13.18
N ASN A 106 -2.99 -24.09 -13.48
CA ASN A 106 -3.88 -25.24 -13.68
C ASN A 106 -4.30 -25.45 -15.15
N LYS A 107 -3.74 -24.70 -16.11
CA LYS A 107 -4.08 -24.87 -17.55
C LYS A 107 -3.51 -26.18 -18.10
N LEU A 108 -4.29 -26.82 -18.98
CA LEU A 108 -3.84 -27.98 -19.75
C LEU A 108 -2.62 -27.60 -20.60
N GLY A 109 -1.58 -28.44 -20.57
CA GLY A 109 -0.32 -28.17 -21.28
C GLY A 109 0.69 -27.33 -20.47
N ASN A 110 0.46 -27.10 -19.18
CA ASN A 110 1.42 -26.44 -18.30
C ASN A 110 2.73 -27.26 -18.19
N LEU A 111 3.78 -26.81 -18.90
CA LEU A 111 5.11 -27.45 -18.91
C LEU A 111 5.92 -27.16 -17.63
N LEU A 112 5.65 -26.04 -16.96
CA LEU A 112 6.43 -25.61 -15.78
C LEU A 112 5.93 -26.24 -14.47
N GLY A 113 4.71 -26.75 -14.48
CA GLY A 113 4.04 -27.33 -13.33
C GLY A 113 3.52 -26.31 -12.31
N ALA A 114 2.42 -26.62 -11.62
CA ALA A 114 1.76 -25.72 -10.66
C ALA A 114 2.69 -25.21 -9.56
N ARG A 115 3.65 -26.03 -9.12
CA ARG A 115 4.60 -25.67 -8.06
C ARG A 115 5.52 -24.52 -8.43
N THR A 116 5.87 -24.36 -9.69
CA THR A 116 6.67 -23.23 -10.19
C THR A 116 5.88 -21.94 -10.11
N PHE A 117 4.62 -21.95 -10.54
CA PHE A 117 3.74 -20.80 -10.43
C PHE A 117 3.46 -20.42 -8.97
N GLN A 118 3.29 -21.40 -8.07
CA GLN A 118 3.19 -21.14 -6.64
C GLN A 118 4.45 -20.46 -6.06
N ARG A 119 5.65 -20.78 -6.55
CA ARG A 119 6.90 -20.07 -6.19
C ARG A 119 6.90 -18.64 -6.71
N CYS A 120 6.38 -18.39 -7.93
CA CYS A 120 6.20 -17.03 -8.44
C CYS A 120 5.19 -16.22 -7.60
N LEU A 121 4.11 -16.85 -7.13
CA LEU A 121 3.18 -16.21 -6.18
C LEU A 121 3.89 -15.85 -4.86
N VAL A 122 4.75 -16.72 -4.34
CA VAL A 122 5.55 -16.43 -3.13
C VAL A 122 6.50 -15.27 -3.39
N LEU A 123 7.15 -15.21 -4.55
CA LEU A 123 8.04 -14.11 -4.92
C LEU A 123 7.30 -12.77 -4.94
N ASN A 124 6.13 -12.70 -5.60
CA ASN A 124 5.28 -11.51 -5.55
C ASN A 124 4.83 -11.21 -4.12
N GLY A 125 4.47 -12.23 -3.35
CA GLY A 125 4.03 -12.09 -1.96
C GLY A 125 5.10 -11.48 -1.04
N ILE A 126 6.37 -11.54 -1.42
CA ILE A 126 7.50 -10.90 -0.72
C ILE A 126 7.78 -9.53 -1.33
N LEU A 127 8.03 -9.48 -2.63
CA LEU A 127 8.49 -8.26 -3.31
C LEU A 127 7.41 -7.17 -3.33
N GLY A 128 6.15 -7.52 -3.60
CA GLY A 128 5.06 -6.54 -3.67
C GLY A 128 4.96 -5.67 -2.42
N PRO A 129 4.68 -6.24 -1.25
CA PRO A 129 4.55 -5.46 -0.01
C PRO A 129 5.85 -4.76 0.41
N LEU A 130 7.00 -5.42 0.25
CA LEU A 130 8.31 -4.88 0.62
C LEU A 130 8.64 -3.62 -0.19
N LEU A 131 8.52 -3.70 -1.50
CA LEU A 131 8.86 -2.60 -2.40
C LEU A 131 7.86 -1.46 -2.31
N LEU A 132 6.55 -1.76 -2.21
CA LEU A 132 5.53 -0.73 -2.02
C LEU A 132 5.69 -0.02 -0.67
N GLY A 133 6.00 -0.76 0.40
CA GLY A 133 6.29 -0.17 1.70
C GLY A 133 7.53 0.73 1.66
N GLY A 134 8.60 0.29 0.98
CA GLY A 134 9.81 1.10 0.76
C GLY A 134 9.53 2.35 -0.08
N ALA A 135 8.71 2.24 -1.14
CA ALA A 135 8.29 3.39 -1.94
C ALA A 135 7.47 4.41 -1.14
N VAL A 136 6.55 3.93 -0.27
CA VAL A 136 5.76 4.82 0.60
C VAL A 136 6.62 5.47 1.69
N ALA A 137 7.66 4.81 2.17
CA ALA A 137 8.58 5.40 3.15
C ALA A 137 9.26 6.68 2.64
N THR A 138 9.44 6.81 1.33
CA THR A 138 10.01 8.03 0.72
C THR A 138 9.14 9.27 0.89
N PHE A 139 7.86 9.13 1.24
CA PHE A 139 7.01 10.27 1.64
C PHE A 139 7.52 10.95 2.91
N PHE A 140 8.28 10.24 3.73
CA PHE A 140 8.88 10.77 4.96
C PHE A 140 10.38 10.98 4.82
N ASN A 141 11.09 10.06 4.14
CA ASN A 141 12.55 10.08 4.08
C ASN A 141 13.09 10.84 2.86
N GLY A 142 12.22 11.12 1.89
CA GLY A 142 12.60 11.81 0.67
C GLY A 142 13.19 10.90 -0.39
N SER A 143 13.44 11.49 -1.56
CA SER A 143 13.98 10.85 -2.75
C SER A 143 14.94 11.79 -3.50
N ASN A 144 15.80 11.24 -4.35
CA ASN A 144 16.81 12.01 -5.07
C ASN A 144 16.31 12.50 -6.44
N PHE A 145 15.53 13.57 -6.44
CA PHE A 145 15.01 14.18 -7.66
C PHE A 145 15.15 15.71 -7.65
N ILE A 146 15.11 16.31 -8.83
CA ILE A 146 15.14 17.77 -9.04
C ILE A 146 13.95 18.15 -9.94
N VAL A 147 13.28 19.25 -9.59
CA VAL A 147 12.20 19.84 -10.39
C VAL A 147 12.66 21.18 -10.94
N ALA A 148 12.78 21.28 -12.26
CA ALA A 148 13.10 22.52 -12.96
C ALA A 148 11.83 23.36 -13.09
N LYS A 149 11.58 24.25 -12.11
CA LYS A 149 10.37 25.09 -12.06
C LYS A 149 10.29 26.09 -13.20
N ASP A 150 11.44 26.57 -13.68
CA ASP A 150 11.52 27.52 -14.79
C ASP A 150 10.94 26.92 -16.08
N ASN A 151 11.16 25.62 -16.32
CA ASN A 151 10.57 24.90 -17.46
C ASN A 151 9.04 24.77 -17.41
N MET A 152 8.42 25.04 -16.25
CA MET A 152 6.96 25.06 -16.11
C MET A 152 6.34 26.40 -16.54
N VAL A 153 7.14 27.49 -16.50
CA VAL A 153 6.69 28.85 -16.78
C VAL A 153 7.08 29.28 -18.20
N ASP A 154 8.29 28.97 -18.62
CA ASP A 154 8.87 29.38 -19.93
C ASP A 154 8.93 28.16 -20.85
N GLY A 155 7.84 27.89 -21.58
CA GLY A 155 7.76 26.78 -22.55
C GLY A 155 8.66 26.88 -23.78
N PHE A 156 9.71 27.71 -23.76
CA PHE A 156 10.60 27.98 -24.89
C PHE A 156 12.00 27.36 -24.76
N GLU A 157 12.32 26.68 -23.65
CA GLU A 157 13.62 26.04 -23.53
C GLU A 157 13.70 24.70 -24.28
N LEU A 158 14.87 24.41 -24.84
CA LEU A 158 15.21 23.25 -25.66
C LEU A 158 15.11 21.90 -24.96
N GLN A 159 14.81 21.87 -23.63
CA GLN A 159 14.62 20.66 -22.85
C GLN A 159 13.36 20.77 -21.99
N PRO A 160 12.23 20.21 -22.43
CA PRO A 160 10.95 20.27 -21.71
C PRO A 160 10.88 19.31 -20.50
N VAL A 161 12.00 18.92 -19.91
CA VAL A 161 12.04 18.03 -18.75
C VAL A 161 11.77 18.84 -17.50
N ILE A 162 10.59 18.63 -16.90
CA ILE A 162 10.15 19.32 -15.67
C ILE A 162 10.78 18.66 -14.44
N SER A 163 10.81 17.33 -14.38
CA SER A 163 11.38 16.58 -13.26
C SER A 163 12.40 15.56 -13.75
N SER A 164 13.51 15.45 -13.04
CA SER A 164 14.57 14.48 -13.34
C SER A 164 15.08 13.82 -12.08
N TRP A 165 15.48 12.55 -12.18
CA TRP A 165 16.15 11.86 -11.09
C TRP A 165 17.61 12.31 -11.03
N ALA A 166 18.11 12.64 -9.83
CA ALA A 166 19.45 13.22 -9.64
C ALA A 166 20.59 12.22 -9.81
N ASN A 167 20.30 10.92 -9.79
CA ASN A 167 21.29 9.87 -9.95
C ASN A 167 20.82 8.78 -10.93
N ALA A 168 21.76 7.92 -11.38
CA ALA A 168 21.49 6.86 -12.35
C ALA A 168 20.69 5.67 -11.78
N SER A 169 20.33 5.66 -10.50
CA SER A 169 19.61 4.56 -9.85
C SER A 169 18.12 4.54 -10.21
N HIS A 170 17.55 5.70 -10.57
CA HIS A 170 16.14 5.88 -10.92
C HIS A 170 15.20 5.14 -9.96
N GLY A 171 15.35 5.41 -8.65
CA GLY A 171 14.48 4.92 -7.59
C GLY A 171 15.01 3.70 -6.84
N LEU A 172 16.02 2.98 -7.33
CA LEU A 172 16.61 1.86 -6.59
C LEU A 172 17.38 2.32 -5.34
N ASP A 173 17.84 3.57 -5.31
CA ASP A 173 18.47 4.20 -4.16
C ASP A 173 17.52 4.28 -2.94
N ALA A 174 16.21 4.33 -3.15
CA ALA A 174 15.24 4.25 -2.07
C ALA A 174 15.37 2.95 -1.24
N LEU A 175 15.84 1.86 -1.85
CA LEU A 175 16.06 0.58 -1.18
C LEU A 175 17.39 0.53 -0.41
N LEU A 176 18.26 1.53 -0.57
CA LEU A 176 19.52 1.63 0.20
C LEU A 176 19.31 2.39 1.52
N ASP A 177 18.24 3.13 1.66
CA ASP A 177 17.89 3.80 2.92
C ASP A 177 17.36 2.77 3.92
N PRO A 178 18.02 2.62 5.11
CA PRO A 178 17.60 1.65 6.11
C PRO A 178 16.17 1.86 6.61
N TRP A 179 15.70 3.10 6.73
CA TRP A 179 14.36 3.41 7.22
C TRP A 179 13.26 3.10 6.18
N ASN A 180 13.59 3.23 4.90
CA ASN A 180 12.71 2.77 3.83
C ASN A 180 12.56 1.23 3.87
N LEU A 181 13.64 0.51 4.14
CA LEU A 181 13.59 -0.94 4.34
C LEU A 181 12.82 -1.32 5.61
N VAL A 182 12.98 -0.57 6.70
CA VAL A 182 12.23 -0.81 7.95
C VAL A 182 10.71 -0.75 7.68
N LEU A 183 10.22 0.27 6.98
CA LEU A 183 8.80 0.33 6.61
C LEU A 183 8.44 -0.75 5.60
N GLY A 184 9.29 -1.02 4.61
CA GLY A 184 9.10 -2.09 3.64
C GLY A 184 8.89 -3.44 4.31
N PHE A 185 9.75 -3.82 5.24
CA PHE A 185 9.58 -5.04 6.03
C PHE A 185 8.38 -5.00 6.97
N ALA A 186 8.08 -3.85 7.58
CA ALA A 186 6.87 -3.70 8.40
C ALA A 186 5.61 -3.97 7.56
N VAL A 187 5.49 -3.41 6.36
CA VAL A 187 4.37 -3.66 5.44
C VAL A 187 4.33 -5.12 4.97
N PHE A 188 5.49 -5.72 4.69
CA PHE A 188 5.58 -7.13 4.36
C PHE A 188 5.04 -8.04 5.50
N PHE A 189 5.46 -7.81 6.74
CA PHE A 189 4.96 -8.58 7.87
C PHE A 189 3.49 -8.29 8.16
N LEU A 190 3.03 -7.04 7.99
CA LEU A 190 1.61 -6.69 8.09
C LEU A 190 0.77 -7.44 7.04
N ALA A 191 1.21 -7.45 5.78
CA ALA A 191 0.56 -8.21 4.73
C ALA A 191 0.45 -9.70 5.07
N ARG A 192 1.51 -10.30 5.64
CA ARG A 192 1.48 -11.70 6.12
C ARG A 192 0.49 -11.92 7.24
N ILE A 193 0.41 -11.01 8.22
CA ILE A 193 -0.58 -11.06 9.31
C ILE A 193 -1.98 -11.05 8.71
N LEU A 194 -2.28 -10.07 7.87
CA LEU A 194 -3.57 -9.96 7.19
C LEU A 194 -3.88 -11.20 6.33
N GLY A 195 -2.87 -11.72 5.62
CA GLY A 195 -2.98 -12.94 4.83
C GLY A 195 -3.31 -14.18 5.66
N ILE A 196 -2.65 -14.36 6.82
CA ILE A 196 -2.97 -15.46 7.75
C ILE A 196 -4.41 -15.32 8.26
N LEU A 197 -4.78 -14.13 8.74
CA LEU A 197 -6.12 -13.86 9.27
C LEU A 197 -7.20 -14.09 8.21
N TYR A 198 -6.92 -13.69 6.95
CA TYR A 198 -7.83 -13.92 5.82
C TYR A 198 -8.00 -15.41 5.51
N VAL A 199 -6.90 -16.16 5.37
CA VAL A 199 -6.94 -17.60 5.08
C VAL A 199 -7.66 -18.36 6.21
N MET A 200 -7.38 -18.04 7.48
CA MET A 200 -8.08 -18.64 8.62
C MET A 200 -9.58 -18.35 8.62
N ASN A 201 -9.99 -17.18 8.12
CA ASN A 201 -11.41 -16.80 7.99
C ASN A 201 -12.11 -17.49 6.82
N ASN A 202 -11.43 -17.60 5.67
CA ASN A 202 -12.03 -18.01 4.40
C ASN A 202 -11.97 -19.53 4.18
N VAL A 203 -10.89 -20.20 4.64
CA VAL A 203 -10.67 -21.64 4.42
C VAL A 203 -11.14 -22.46 5.63
N ASN A 204 -11.94 -23.49 5.36
CA ASN A 204 -12.44 -24.40 6.38
C ASN A 204 -11.55 -25.66 6.50
N ASP A 205 -10.31 -25.47 6.98
CA ASP A 205 -9.36 -26.57 7.26
C ASP A 205 -8.67 -26.32 8.60
N GLU A 206 -8.79 -27.29 9.52
CA GLU A 206 -8.30 -27.17 10.88
C GLU A 206 -6.76 -27.17 10.94
N ASN A 207 -6.09 -27.90 10.05
CA ASN A 207 -4.62 -27.94 10.00
C ASN A 207 -4.05 -26.60 9.56
N ILE A 208 -4.68 -25.95 8.56
CA ILE A 208 -4.29 -24.62 8.11
C ILE A 208 -4.49 -23.60 9.23
N ARG A 209 -5.62 -23.68 9.97
CA ARG A 209 -5.90 -22.79 11.11
C ARG A 209 -4.89 -22.97 12.24
N CYS A 210 -4.55 -24.20 12.59
CA CYS A 210 -3.57 -24.48 13.64
C CYS A 210 -2.19 -23.91 13.27
N ARG A 211 -1.71 -24.16 12.06
CA ARG A 211 -0.43 -23.58 11.57
C ARG A 211 -0.50 -22.07 11.46
N GLY A 212 -1.65 -21.53 11.02
CA GLY A 212 -1.92 -20.09 10.96
C GLY A 212 -1.73 -19.41 12.30
N SER A 213 -2.32 -19.95 13.37
CA SER A 213 -2.18 -19.38 14.73
C SER A 213 -0.74 -19.34 15.21
N VAL A 214 0.06 -20.39 14.96
CA VAL A 214 1.48 -20.42 15.32
C VAL A 214 2.28 -19.39 14.49
N ARG A 215 2.03 -19.33 13.19
CA ARG A 215 2.71 -18.38 12.29
C ARG A 215 2.33 -16.93 12.56
N LEU A 216 1.10 -16.69 13.03
CA LEU A 216 0.62 -15.37 13.40
C LEU A 216 1.48 -14.76 14.50
N VAL A 217 1.79 -15.52 15.55
CA VAL A 217 2.68 -15.06 16.64
C VAL A 217 4.05 -14.68 16.10
N GLY A 218 4.69 -15.58 15.33
CA GLY A 218 6.04 -15.35 14.79
C GLY A 218 6.12 -14.20 13.77
N THR A 219 4.99 -13.82 13.15
CA THR A 219 4.92 -12.72 12.19
C THR A 219 4.58 -11.39 12.87
N SER A 220 3.82 -11.43 13.96
CA SER A 220 3.37 -10.23 14.66
C SER A 220 4.48 -9.54 15.43
N VAL A 221 5.43 -10.30 16.00
CA VAL A 221 6.54 -9.71 16.76
C VAL A 221 7.42 -8.82 15.88
N PRO A 222 7.99 -9.29 14.74
CA PRO A 222 8.79 -8.42 13.87
C PRO A 222 7.98 -7.26 13.30
N PHE A 223 6.69 -7.45 12.99
CA PHE A 223 5.83 -6.36 12.57
C PHE A 223 5.78 -5.23 13.61
N VAL A 224 5.44 -5.55 14.85
CA VAL A 224 5.29 -4.54 15.91
C VAL A 224 6.62 -3.82 16.15
N VAL A 225 7.75 -4.55 16.21
CA VAL A 225 9.06 -3.96 16.42
C VAL A 225 9.43 -2.98 15.30
N LEU A 226 9.28 -3.39 14.04
CA LEU A 226 9.64 -2.57 12.89
C LEU A 226 8.70 -1.37 12.74
N PHE A 227 7.40 -1.57 12.96
CA PHE A 227 6.41 -0.51 12.86
C PHE A 227 6.60 0.55 13.95
N VAL A 228 6.82 0.14 15.19
CA VAL A 228 7.11 1.07 16.30
C VAL A 228 8.44 1.80 16.05
N ALA A 229 9.48 1.11 15.60
CA ALA A 229 10.75 1.74 15.25
C ALA A 229 10.57 2.81 14.16
N PHE A 230 9.79 2.52 13.12
CA PHE A 230 9.49 3.49 12.07
C PHE A 230 8.65 4.67 12.58
N LEU A 231 7.63 4.44 13.43
CA LEU A 231 6.86 5.51 14.03
C LEU A 231 7.72 6.44 14.88
N VAL A 232 8.59 5.88 15.73
CA VAL A 232 9.52 6.66 16.54
C VAL A 232 10.45 7.48 15.64
N HIS A 233 10.99 6.88 14.58
CA HIS A 233 11.81 7.60 13.61
C HIS A 233 11.07 8.78 13.00
N VAL A 234 9.84 8.58 12.49
CA VAL A 234 9.03 9.64 11.87
C VAL A 234 8.71 10.77 12.86
N VAL A 235 8.33 10.42 14.10
CA VAL A 235 7.99 11.42 15.14
C VAL A 235 9.18 12.28 15.54
N LEU A 236 10.39 11.70 15.59
CA LEU A 236 11.61 12.40 16.00
C LEU A 236 12.33 13.08 14.83
N LYS A 237 11.96 12.76 13.61
CA LYS A 237 12.63 13.26 12.40
C LYS A 237 12.24 14.72 12.13
N ASP A 238 13.22 15.47 11.61
CA ASP A 238 12.98 16.77 10.97
C ASP A 238 12.17 16.58 9.69
N GLY A 239 11.18 17.41 9.46
CA GLY A 239 10.33 17.35 8.29
C GLY A 239 10.39 18.63 7.46
N TYR A 240 9.73 18.59 6.33
CA TYR A 240 9.78 19.64 5.31
C TYR A 240 8.46 20.42 5.34
N ALA A 241 8.53 21.66 5.82
CA ALA A 241 7.39 22.58 5.85
C ALA A 241 7.50 23.58 4.70
N TYR A 242 6.38 24.00 4.13
CA TYR A 242 6.35 25.10 3.19
C TYR A 242 5.55 26.29 3.74
N ASP A 243 5.99 27.49 3.41
CA ASP A 243 5.23 28.70 3.69
C ASP A 243 4.14 28.89 2.61
N PRO A 244 2.85 28.94 2.96
CA PRO A 244 1.77 29.10 2.00
C PRO A 244 1.83 30.40 1.17
N VAL A 245 2.48 31.45 1.71
CA VAL A 245 2.56 32.78 1.06
C VAL A 245 3.72 32.85 0.08
N SER A 246 4.93 32.45 0.51
CA SER A 246 6.13 32.52 -0.32
C SER A 246 6.40 31.27 -1.13
N GLY A 247 5.77 30.12 -0.76
CA GLY A 247 6.06 28.81 -1.36
C GLY A 247 7.43 28.24 -1.00
N ILE A 248 8.20 28.91 -0.14
CA ILE A 248 9.54 28.47 0.25
C ILE A 248 9.45 27.28 1.19
N ILE A 249 10.28 26.27 0.91
CA ILE A 249 10.36 25.05 1.72
C ILE A 249 11.53 25.17 2.69
N SER A 250 11.26 24.84 3.96
CA SER A 250 12.23 24.87 5.05
C SER A 250 12.19 23.57 5.85
N ILE A 251 13.29 23.23 6.49
CA ILE A 251 13.37 22.08 7.39
C ILE A 251 12.95 22.54 8.80
N VAL A 252 11.99 21.84 9.38
CA VAL A 252 11.44 22.10 10.71
C VAL A 252 11.65 20.88 11.61
N PRO A 253 12.25 21.06 12.80
CA PRO A 253 12.45 19.97 13.75
C PRO A 253 11.11 19.33 14.15
N MET A 254 11.09 17.99 14.21
CA MET A 254 9.92 17.19 14.64
C MET A 254 8.60 17.58 13.94
N LYS A 255 8.65 17.93 12.65
CA LYS A 255 7.47 18.43 11.91
C LYS A 255 6.31 17.45 11.94
N TYR A 256 6.57 16.15 11.85
CA TYR A 256 5.51 15.14 11.87
C TYR A 256 4.85 14.97 13.23
N LEU A 257 5.60 15.21 14.33
CA LEU A 257 5.02 15.31 15.67
C LEU A 257 4.11 16.53 15.79
N ASP A 258 4.58 17.70 15.31
CA ASP A 258 3.76 18.91 15.25
C ASP A 258 2.46 18.67 14.46
N ASN A 259 2.54 17.99 13.32
CA ASN A 259 1.37 17.63 12.52
C ASN A 259 0.38 16.77 13.32
N LEU A 260 0.85 15.76 14.06
CA LEU A 260 -0.02 14.91 14.89
C LEU A 260 -0.65 15.67 16.06
N LEU A 261 0.07 16.65 16.64
CA LEU A 261 -0.46 17.49 17.74
C LEU A 261 -1.46 18.52 17.21
N THR A 262 -1.15 19.17 16.11
CA THR A 262 -2.03 20.17 15.47
C THR A 262 -3.28 19.52 14.90
N LEU A 263 -3.12 18.39 14.22
CA LEU A 263 -4.21 17.60 13.66
C LEU A 263 -4.58 16.45 14.62
N TRP A 264 -4.95 16.78 15.86
CA TRP A 264 -5.20 15.80 16.91
C TRP A 264 -6.17 14.68 16.50
N TRP A 265 -7.11 14.95 15.61
CA TRP A 265 -8.05 13.95 15.08
C TRP A 265 -7.32 12.88 14.24
N VAL A 266 -6.25 13.24 13.51
CA VAL A 266 -5.40 12.27 12.79
C VAL A 266 -4.67 11.36 13.77
N ALA A 267 -4.16 11.93 14.88
CA ALA A 267 -3.53 11.14 15.93
C ALA A 267 -4.51 10.15 16.58
N VAL A 268 -5.76 10.57 16.82
CA VAL A 268 -6.82 9.67 17.31
C VAL A 268 -7.10 8.54 16.33
N VAL A 269 -7.22 8.85 15.02
CA VAL A 269 -7.43 7.84 13.96
C VAL A 269 -6.27 6.86 13.92
N LEU A 270 -5.03 7.34 14.04
CA LEU A 270 -3.82 6.50 14.11
C LEU A 270 -3.88 5.54 15.31
N LEU A 271 -4.17 6.05 16.49
CA LEU A 271 -4.24 5.24 17.72
C LEU A 271 -5.35 4.20 17.65
N VAL A 272 -6.55 4.59 17.19
CA VAL A 272 -7.68 3.65 17.01
C VAL A 272 -7.30 2.58 15.99
N GLY A 273 -6.65 2.96 14.88
CA GLY A 273 -6.18 2.03 13.86
C GLY A 273 -5.22 0.99 14.42
N VAL A 274 -4.18 1.42 15.14
CA VAL A 274 -3.20 0.54 15.78
C VAL A 274 -3.85 -0.40 16.79
N VAL A 275 -4.74 0.10 17.65
CA VAL A 275 -5.47 -0.70 18.63
C VAL A 275 -6.32 -1.78 17.95
N LEU A 276 -7.00 -1.46 16.85
CA LEU A 276 -7.80 -2.43 16.09
C LEU A 276 -6.94 -3.51 15.44
N VAL A 277 -5.76 -3.15 14.89
CA VAL A 277 -4.82 -4.16 14.34
C VAL A 277 -4.38 -5.11 15.44
N LEU A 278 -3.93 -4.58 16.58
CA LEU A 278 -3.49 -5.40 17.72
C LEU A 278 -4.64 -6.25 18.29
N TYR A 279 -5.84 -5.69 18.40
CA TYR A 279 -7.02 -6.44 18.83
C TYR A 279 -7.31 -7.64 17.92
N GLY A 280 -7.30 -7.44 16.59
CA GLY A 280 -7.51 -8.52 15.62
C GLY A 280 -6.49 -9.64 15.76
N ILE A 281 -5.21 -9.29 15.95
CA ILE A 281 -4.11 -10.23 16.14
C ILE A 281 -4.28 -10.99 17.48
N ILE A 282 -4.33 -10.25 18.58
CA ILE A 282 -4.34 -10.82 19.94
C ILE A 282 -5.56 -11.73 20.14
N ARG A 283 -6.74 -11.26 19.74
CA ARG A 283 -7.97 -12.05 19.89
C ARG A 283 -7.92 -13.36 19.12
N THR A 284 -7.33 -13.34 17.91
CA THR A 284 -7.16 -14.57 17.10
C THR A 284 -6.14 -15.53 17.71
N ILE A 285 -5.08 -15.01 18.35
CA ILE A 285 -4.08 -15.85 19.04
C ILE A 285 -4.68 -16.49 20.30
N VAL A 286 -5.40 -15.72 21.10
CA VAL A 286 -5.93 -16.16 22.40
C VAL A 286 -7.11 -17.11 22.24
N SER A 287 -8.01 -16.85 21.28
CA SER A 287 -9.21 -17.66 21.07
C SER A 287 -9.07 -18.57 19.86
N LYS A 288 -8.91 -19.87 20.07
CA LYS A 288 -8.82 -20.88 19.00
C LYS A 288 -10.05 -20.96 18.08
N THR A 289 -11.22 -20.51 18.57
CA THR A 289 -12.48 -20.51 17.82
C THR A 289 -12.74 -19.24 17.06
N TYR A 290 -12.03 -18.15 17.38
CA TYR A 290 -12.25 -16.86 16.73
C TYR A 290 -11.49 -16.77 15.41
N ILE A 291 -12.22 -16.65 14.31
CA ILE A 291 -11.68 -16.57 12.94
C ILE A 291 -11.91 -15.21 12.28
N GLY A 292 -12.62 -14.29 12.94
CA GLY A 292 -13.00 -12.98 12.40
C GLY A 292 -11.92 -11.89 12.52
N GLY A 293 -10.67 -12.23 12.91
CA GLY A 293 -9.60 -11.25 13.16
C GLY A 293 -9.21 -10.37 11.99
N ILE A 294 -9.48 -10.82 10.76
CA ILE A 294 -9.22 -10.04 9.54
C ILE A 294 -9.99 -8.71 9.50
N TRP A 295 -11.21 -8.68 10.04
CA TRP A 295 -12.05 -7.48 9.97
C TRP A 295 -11.53 -6.34 10.84
N PRO A 296 -11.32 -6.51 12.16
CA PRO A 296 -10.73 -5.43 12.96
C PRO A 296 -9.31 -5.11 12.53
N ALA A 297 -8.47 -6.10 12.18
CA ALA A 297 -7.13 -5.85 11.69
C ALA A 297 -7.13 -5.10 10.35
N GLY A 298 -8.04 -5.42 9.44
CA GLY A 298 -8.18 -4.74 8.15
C GLY A 298 -8.63 -3.29 8.30
N ILE A 299 -9.70 -3.04 9.07
CA ILE A 299 -10.16 -1.68 9.35
C ILE A 299 -9.04 -0.89 10.06
N GLY A 300 -8.39 -1.49 11.04
CA GLY A 300 -7.27 -0.88 11.75
C GLY A 300 -6.11 -0.54 10.81
N THR A 301 -5.79 -1.40 9.85
CA THR A 301 -4.76 -1.14 8.83
C THR A 301 -5.13 0.07 7.98
N VAL A 302 -6.37 0.15 7.48
CA VAL A 302 -6.84 1.29 6.67
C VAL A 302 -6.74 2.58 7.47
N LEU A 303 -7.20 2.61 8.72
CA LEU A 303 -7.12 3.80 9.56
C LEU A 303 -5.67 4.23 9.84
N THR A 304 -4.80 3.27 10.16
CA THR A 304 -3.38 3.53 10.46
C THR A 304 -2.65 4.12 9.25
N VAL A 305 -2.80 3.51 8.08
CA VAL A 305 -2.11 3.96 6.87
C VAL A 305 -2.68 5.29 6.38
N LEU A 306 -4.01 5.47 6.44
CA LEU A 306 -4.65 6.76 6.13
C LEU A 306 -4.09 7.87 7.02
N ALA A 307 -4.02 7.66 8.33
CA ALA A 307 -3.50 8.65 9.27
C ALA A 307 -2.02 8.99 8.98
N LEU A 308 -1.18 8.01 8.66
CA LEU A 308 0.21 8.25 8.29
C LEU A 308 0.32 9.10 7.01
N LEU A 309 -0.43 8.79 5.96
CA LEU A 309 -0.41 9.57 4.72
C LEU A 309 -0.97 10.98 4.91
N LEU A 310 -2.01 11.15 5.74
CA LEU A 310 -2.52 12.48 6.09
C LEU A 310 -1.47 13.29 6.86
N THR A 311 -0.73 12.65 7.78
CA THR A 311 0.37 13.30 8.52
C THR A 311 1.50 13.75 7.59
N ALA A 312 1.77 13.01 6.51
CA ALA A 312 2.81 13.35 5.54
C ALA A 312 2.48 14.59 4.68
N GLY A 313 1.18 14.84 4.38
CA GLY A 313 0.82 15.90 3.41
C GLY A 313 0.07 17.10 3.97
N LEU A 314 -0.65 16.94 5.09
CA LEU A 314 -1.42 18.04 5.68
C LEU A 314 -0.54 18.98 6.53
N ASN A 315 -1.12 20.09 6.99
CA ASN A 315 -0.47 21.11 7.83
C ASN A 315 0.79 21.70 7.18
N ASN A 316 0.67 22.14 5.92
CA ASN A 316 1.75 22.78 5.17
C ASN A 316 3.05 21.95 5.14
N THR A 317 2.91 20.64 4.91
CA THR A 317 4.03 19.69 4.84
C THR A 317 4.30 19.31 3.38
N ALA A 318 5.57 19.26 2.99
CA ALA A 318 5.96 18.68 1.71
C ALA A 318 5.91 17.15 1.82
N TYR A 319 4.92 16.55 1.18
CA TYR A 319 4.67 15.12 1.29
C TYR A 319 5.66 14.24 0.51
N TYR A 320 6.40 14.80 -0.43
CA TYR A 320 7.44 14.10 -1.17
C TYR A 320 8.70 14.95 -1.18
N PRO A 321 9.55 14.80 -0.16
CA PRO A 321 10.76 15.59 -0.01
C PRO A 321 11.81 15.25 -1.07
N SER A 322 12.52 16.26 -1.56
CA SER A 322 13.73 16.06 -2.37
C SER A 322 14.98 16.14 -1.50
N ASN A 323 15.81 15.10 -1.57
CA ASN A 323 17.10 15.05 -0.91
C ASN A 323 18.21 15.69 -1.78
N ALA A 324 17.95 15.93 -3.08
CA ALA A 324 18.88 16.54 -4.00
C ALA A 324 18.77 18.07 -4.00
N ASP A 325 17.55 18.61 -3.93
CA ASP A 325 17.27 20.04 -3.87
C ASP A 325 16.03 20.31 -3.01
N LEU A 326 16.20 21.03 -1.91
CA LEU A 326 15.14 21.30 -0.94
C LEU A 326 13.91 21.95 -1.59
N GLN A 327 14.12 22.90 -2.50
CA GLN A 327 13.02 23.64 -3.13
C GLN A 327 12.28 22.84 -4.21
N SER A 328 12.83 21.74 -4.66
CA SER A 328 12.17 20.78 -5.54
C SER A 328 11.17 19.85 -4.81
N SER A 329 11.11 19.89 -3.49
CA SER A 329 10.18 19.04 -2.73
C SER A 329 8.73 19.32 -3.12
N LEU A 330 7.91 18.24 -3.18
CA LEU A 330 6.52 18.33 -3.61
C LEU A 330 5.58 18.53 -2.43
N THR A 331 4.70 19.50 -2.57
CA THR A 331 3.62 19.82 -1.64
C THR A 331 2.27 19.57 -2.32
N ILE A 332 1.21 19.48 -1.54
CA ILE A 332 -0.15 19.40 -2.10
C ILE A 332 -0.41 20.59 -3.04
N ALA A 333 0.05 21.78 -2.68
CA ALA A 333 -0.18 23.01 -3.45
C ALA A 333 0.60 23.07 -4.79
N ASN A 334 1.89 22.65 -4.79
CA ASN A 334 2.74 22.80 -5.98
C ASN A 334 2.69 21.63 -6.96
N SER A 335 2.08 20.52 -6.58
CA SER A 335 2.06 19.30 -7.40
C SER A 335 0.68 18.90 -7.92
N CYS A 336 -0.39 19.58 -7.48
CA CYS A 336 -1.75 19.26 -7.87
C CYS A 336 -2.10 19.73 -9.28
N SER A 337 -3.17 19.14 -9.82
CA SER A 337 -3.79 19.52 -11.09
C SER A 337 -4.55 20.85 -10.98
N SER A 338 -5.01 21.38 -12.12
CA SER A 338 -5.79 22.62 -12.15
C SER A 338 -7.09 22.53 -11.36
N GLU A 339 -7.61 23.67 -10.88
CA GLU A 339 -8.87 23.77 -10.17
C GLU A 339 -10.04 23.17 -10.97
N PHE A 340 -10.05 23.42 -12.28
CA PHE A 340 -11.04 22.86 -13.20
C PHE A 340 -11.00 21.33 -13.19
N THR A 341 -9.83 20.74 -13.36
CA THR A 341 -9.65 19.27 -13.35
C THR A 341 -10.09 18.67 -12.03
N LEU A 342 -9.63 19.23 -10.90
CA LEU A 342 -9.98 18.72 -9.57
C LEU A 342 -11.49 18.84 -9.30
N SER A 343 -12.13 19.90 -9.79
CA SER A 343 -13.58 20.10 -9.64
C SER A 343 -14.38 19.07 -10.44
N VAL A 344 -14.04 18.84 -11.71
CA VAL A 344 -14.70 17.83 -12.55
C VAL A 344 -14.55 16.43 -11.94
N MET A 345 -13.34 16.09 -11.51
CA MET A 345 -13.05 14.82 -10.85
C MET A 345 -13.81 14.68 -9.52
N ALA A 346 -13.99 15.77 -8.76
CA ALA A 346 -14.75 15.75 -7.52
C ALA A 346 -16.24 15.40 -7.77
N VAL A 347 -16.82 15.87 -8.86
CA VAL A 347 -18.16 15.45 -9.28
C VAL A 347 -18.20 13.96 -9.62
N VAL A 348 -17.21 13.46 -10.36
CA VAL A 348 -17.12 12.03 -10.70
C VAL A 348 -16.91 11.17 -9.45
N SER A 349 -16.20 11.66 -8.45
CA SER A 349 -15.95 10.93 -7.21
C SER A 349 -17.21 10.61 -6.40
N ILE A 350 -18.36 11.27 -6.68
CA ILE A 350 -19.68 10.92 -6.10
C ILE A 350 -20.08 9.48 -6.47
N LEU A 351 -19.54 8.93 -7.57
CA LEU A 351 -19.78 7.54 -7.96
C LEU A 351 -18.97 6.53 -7.14
N VAL A 352 -17.91 6.96 -6.45
CA VAL A 352 -17.03 6.06 -5.66
C VAL A 352 -17.78 5.26 -4.59
N PRO A 353 -18.71 5.82 -3.79
CA PRO A 353 -19.51 5.05 -2.84
C PRO A 353 -20.32 3.93 -3.48
N PHE A 354 -20.87 4.14 -4.69
CA PHE A 354 -21.62 3.11 -5.41
C PHE A 354 -20.72 1.97 -5.86
N VAL A 355 -19.51 2.27 -6.35
CA VAL A 355 -18.49 1.28 -6.72
C VAL A 355 -18.03 0.50 -5.48
N LEU A 356 -17.78 1.18 -4.37
CA LEU A 356 -17.41 0.53 -3.11
C LEU A 356 -18.53 -0.39 -2.60
N ALA A 357 -19.79 0.04 -2.66
CA ALA A 357 -20.93 -0.79 -2.28
C ALA A 357 -21.02 -2.06 -3.16
N TYR A 358 -20.77 -1.93 -4.46
CA TYR A 358 -20.71 -3.07 -5.37
C TYR A 358 -19.54 -4.02 -5.02
N ILE A 359 -18.36 -3.48 -4.75
CA ILE A 359 -17.19 -4.28 -4.34
C ILE A 359 -17.48 -5.04 -3.05
N VAL A 360 -18.08 -4.38 -2.04
CA VAL A 360 -18.48 -5.01 -0.78
C VAL A 360 -19.50 -6.12 -1.02
N TYR A 361 -20.49 -5.88 -1.87
CA TYR A 361 -21.48 -6.89 -2.24
C TYR A 361 -20.85 -8.08 -2.95
N ALA A 362 -19.98 -7.84 -3.94
CA ALA A 362 -19.25 -8.89 -4.66
C ALA A 362 -18.37 -9.71 -3.70
N TRP A 363 -17.64 -9.03 -2.82
CA TRP A 363 -16.84 -9.69 -1.79
C TRP A 363 -17.67 -10.57 -0.88
N TYR A 364 -18.78 -10.03 -0.34
CA TYR A 364 -19.69 -10.80 0.50
C TYR A 364 -20.24 -12.03 -0.22
N SER A 365 -20.65 -11.88 -1.49
CA SER A 365 -21.18 -12.97 -2.31
C SER A 365 -20.15 -14.08 -2.53
N ILE A 366 -18.88 -13.72 -2.78
CA ILE A 366 -17.78 -14.68 -2.98
C ILE A 366 -17.47 -15.44 -1.68
N ASP A 367 -17.47 -14.74 -0.53
CA ASP A 367 -17.05 -15.32 0.75
C ASP A 367 -18.21 -15.91 1.58
N LYS A 368 -19.44 -15.88 1.05
CA LYS A 368 -20.64 -16.42 1.72
C LYS A 368 -20.49 -17.91 2.05
N LYS A 369 -19.87 -18.68 1.15
CA LYS A 369 -19.50 -20.07 1.37
C LYS A 369 -18.00 -20.17 1.60
N LYS A 370 -17.58 -20.77 2.71
CA LYS A 370 -16.16 -21.01 3.00
C LYS A 370 -15.61 -22.11 2.10
N LEU A 371 -14.36 -21.94 1.70
CA LEU A 371 -13.67 -22.92 0.86
C LEU A 371 -13.40 -24.20 1.63
N ASP A 372 -13.77 -25.33 1.04
CA ASP A 372 -13.51 -26.66 1.54
C ASP A 372 -12.90 -27.57 0.45
N LYS A 373 -12.58 -28.81 0.82
CA LYS A 373 -11.97 -29.78 -0.11
C LYS A 373 -12.91 -30.24 -1.22
N GLU A 374 -14.22 -30.17 -1.01
CA GLU A 374 -15.22 -30.58 -2.00
C GLU A 374 -15.26 -29.58 -3.17
N GLU A 375 -15.09 -28.30 -2.87
CA GLU A 375 -15.11 -27.25 -3.89
C GLU A 375 -13.93 -27.32 -4.86
N LEU A 376 -12.77 -27.86 -4.45
CA LEU A 376 -11.65 -28.12 -5.35
C LEU A 376 -11.95 -29.14 -6.44
N SER A 377 -12.96 -29.98 -6.27
CA SER A 377 -13.38 -31.00 -7.22
C SER A 377 -14.34 -30.49 -8.30
N THR A 378 -14.92 -29.29 -8.15
CA THR A 378 -15.95 -28.75 -9.06
C THR A 378 -15.39 -28.12 -10.34
N GLY A 379 -14.08 -28.06 -10.51
CA GLY A 379 -13.44 -27.54 -11.74
C GLY A 379 -13.40 -26.02 -11.88
N GLU A 380 -14.00 -25.27 -10.97
CA GLU A 380 -14.00 -23.80 -10.95
C GLU A 380 -12.87 -23.19 -10.07
N ALA A 381 -11.95 -24.04 -9.60
CA ALA A 381 -10.84 -23.61 -8.75
C ALA A 381 -9.68 -23.05 -9.57
N TYR A 382 -9.04 -21.98 -9.05
CA TYR A 382 -7.77 -21.46 -9.56
C TYR A 382 -6.65 -22.48 -9.49
#